data_a15abd1cccd5bab4ddbc32135fbe0226
#
_entry.id   a15abd1cccd5bab4ddbc32135fbe0226
#
_cell.length_a   1.000
_cell.length_b   1.000
_cell.length_c   1.000
_cell.angle_alpha   90.00
_cell.angle_beta   90.00
_cell.angle_gamma   90.00
#
_symmetry.space_group_name_H-M   'P 1'
#
loop_
_entity.id
_entity.type
_entity.pdbx_description
1 polymer ?
#
loop_
_entity_poly.entity_id
_entity_poly.type
_entity_poly.pdbx_seq_one_letter_code
_entity_poly.pdbx_strand_id
1 'polypeptide(L)'
;ICPISHQLAAAKAVDQIAGVQQLTSTATKLRRLMHYGQMLQSHALHFFHLCSPDLLFGFDSDVTQRNIVGVAAAHPEIAKRGVLLRKFGQEVIRVTAGKRVHGTGSVPGGVNKALTIAERDELLKDVYHIVQWSRDAVHLIQKVHTQDPGLYNSFGIFRSNFMSLVGHNGDLDFYHGTLRARDDNGKIIFDGVDYQHYDKYIEEEVRPWSYMKFPFFKSIGKEHGWYKVGPLARVQNCNQISTPFAEHERKEFVDYAGGSPLHAPLAYHWTR
;
A
#
# COMPACT_ATOMS: atom_id res chain seq x y z
N ILE A 1 4.00 12.47 -5.27
CA ILE A 1 4.14 11.17 -4.62
C ILE A 1 3.05 11.09 -3.56
N CYS A 2 3.04 10.29 -2.54
CA CYS A 2 1.94 10.09 -1.59
C CYS A 2 1.87 11.18 -0.49
N PRO A 3 1.31 12.38 -0.76
CA PRO A 3 1.44 13.53 0.12
C PRO A 3 0.82 13.33 1.51
N ILE A 4 -0.26 12.58 1.61
CA ILE A 4 -0.90 12.30 2.90
C ILE A 4 -0.05 11.37 3.77
N SER A 5 0.54 10.33 3.20
CA SER A 5 1.43 9.42 3.95
C SER A 5 2.65 10.16 4.50
N HIS A 6 3.26 11.03 3.68
CA HIS A 6 4.37 11.87 4.11
C HIS A 6 3.96 12.88 5.19
N GLN A 7 2.81 13.54 5.02
CA GLN A 7 2.28 14.49 5.98
C GLN A 7 1.97 13.82 7.33
N LEU A 8 1.39 12.60 7.30
CA LEU A 8 1.14 11.82 8.51
C LEU A 8 2.42 11.36 9.20
N ALA A 9 3.43 10.92 8.44
CA ALA A 9 4.73 10.58 9.01
C ALA A 9 5.39 11.80 9.68
N ALA A 10 5.37 12.96 9.02
CA ALA A 10 5.86 14.21 9.59
C ALA A 10 5.07 14.62 10.85
N ALA A 11 3.72 14.51 10.82
CA ALA A 11 2.89 14.83 11.98
C ALA A 11 3.20 13.91 13.17
N LYS A 12 3.41 12.61 12.95
CA LYS A 12 3.83 11.67 14.00
C LYS A 12 5.21 12.01 14.57
N ALA A 13 6.17 12.41 13.72
CA ALA A 13 7.48 12.86 14.19
C ALA A 13 7.38 14.11 15.05
N VAL A 14 6.56 15.09 14.64
CA VAL A 14 6.34 16.32 15.41
C VAL A 14 5.56 16.05 16.69
N ASP A 15 4.61 15.10 16.71
CA ASP A 15 3.96 14.64 17.95
C ASP A 15 5.02 14.20 18.98
N GLN A 16 6.03 13.43 18.55
CA GLN A 16 7.13 13.01 19.44
C GLN A 16 7.95 14.20 19.96
N ILE A 17 8.34 15.13 19.07
CA ILE A 17 9.10 16.33 19.43
C ILE A 17 8.31 17.20 20.42
N ALA A 18 7.00 17.33 20.26
CA ALA A 18 6.11 18.08 21.12
C ALA A 18 5.75 17.35 22.42
N GLY A 19 6.23 16.13 22.64
CA GLY A 19 5.95 15.35 23.84
C GLY A 19 4.52 14.82 23.93
N VAL A 20 3.83 14.67 22.81
CA VAL A 20 2.46 14.13 22.76
C VAL A 20 2.50 12.63 23.06
N GLN A 21 1.99 12.25 24.24
CA GLN A 21 1.95 10.85 24.65
C GLN A 21 0.84 10.07 23.94
N GLN A 22 -0.32 10.68 23.75
CA GLN A 22 -1.47 10.04 23.15
C GLN A 22 -2.39 11.04 22.47
N LEU A 23 -2.86 10.68 21.29
CA LEU A 23 -3.92 11.41 20.58
C LEU A 23 -5.29 11.04 21.15
N THR A 24 -6.27 11.93 21.01
CA THR A 24 -7.66 11.56 21.27
C THR A 24 -8.11 10.45 20.33
N SER A 25 -9.05 9.60 20.75
CA SER A 25 -9.61 8.52 19.92
C SER A 25 -10.14 9.05 18.58
N THR A 26 -10.79 10.22 18.58
CA THR A 26 -11.30 10.85 17.36
C THR A 26 -10.16 11.26 16.43
N ALA A 27 -9.12 11.90 16.94
CA ALA A 27 -7.97 12.31 16.12
C ALA A 27 -7.27 11.09 15.49
N THR A 28 -7.06 10.04 16.27
CA THR A 28 -6.50 8.77 15.76
C THR A 28 -7.33 8.19 14.63
N LYS A 29 -8.66 8.09 14.81
CA LYS A 29 -9.57 7.56 13.78
C LYS A 29 -9.58 8.42 12.53
N LEU A 30 -9.57 9.75 12.65
CA LEU A 30 -9.57 10.66 11.50
C LEU A 30 -8.23 10.60 10.74
N ARG A 31 -7.09 10.51 11.43
CA ARG A 31 -5.80 10.31 10.79
C ARG A 31 -5.75 8.96 10.05
N ARG A 32 -6.28 7.88 10.64
CA ARG A 32 -6.39 6.57 9.98
C ARG A 32 -7.31 6.63 8.76
N LEU A 33 -8.47 7.26 8.88
CA LEU A 33 -9.42 7.42 7.76
C LEU A 33 -8.79 8.18 6.59
N MET A 34 -8.10 9.29 6.89
CA MET A 34 -7.36 10.06 5.88
C MET A 34 -6.30 9.21 5.19
N HIS A 35 -5.56 8.41 5.95
CA HIS A 35 -4.55 7.51 5.41
C HIS A 35 -5.16 6.41 4.52
N TYR A 36 -6.27 5.81 4.93
CA TYR A 36 -6.98 4.82 4.13
C TYR A 36 -7.54 5.43 2.83
N GLY A 37 -8.03 6.67 2.88
CA GLY A 37 -8.38 7.43 1.67
C GLY A 37 -7.19 7.59 0.72
N GLN A 38 -6.01 7.88 1.26
CA GLN A 38 -4.76 7.95 0.48
C GLN A 38 -4.39 6.58 -0.13
N MET A 39 -4.49 5.51 0.64
CA MET A 39 -4.20 4.16 0.13
C MET A 39 -5.14 3.79 -1.01
N LEU A 40 -6.44 3.98 -0.84
CA LEU A 40 -7.44 3.67 -1.86
C LEU A 40 -7.21 4.47 -3.15
N GLN A 41 -7.06 5.80 -3.05
CA GLN A 41 -6.86 6.64 -4.26
C GLN A 41 -5.54 6.31 -4.97
N SER A 42 -4.50 5.97 -4.23
CA SER A 42 -3.19 5.61 -4.77
C SER A 42 -3.22 4.26 -5.47
N HIS A 43 -3.84 3.24 -4.86
CA HIS A 43 -3.99 1.92 -5.46
C HIS A 43 -4.90 1.98 -6.69
N ALA A 44 -5.99 2.73 -6.65
CA ALA A 44 -6.86 2.93 -7.81
C ALA A 44 -6.10 3.64 -8.96
N LEU A 45 -5.30 4.66 -8.65
CA LEU A 45 -4.45 5.32 -9.66
C LEU A 45 -3.47 4.33 -10.27
N HIS A 46 -2.76 3.58 -9.43
CA HIS A 46 -1.75 2.63 -9.90
C HIS A 46 -2.38 1.56 -10.78
N PHE A 47 -3.40 0.86 -10.30
CA PHE A 47 -4.02 -0.24 -11.03
C PHE A 47 -4.72 0.22 -12.30
N PHE A 48 -5.65 1.19 -12.21
CA PHE A 48 -6.51 1.56 -13.32
C PHE A 48 -5.90 2.55 -14.32
N HIS A 49 -4.82 3.25 -13.97
CA HIS A 49 -4.25 4.27 -14.85
C HIS A 49 -2.80 3.99 -15.23
N LEU A 50 -2.02 3.37 -14.35
CA LEU A 50 -0.61 3.12 -14.62
C LEU A 50 -0.35 1.71 -15.14
N CYS A 51 -1.00 0.69 -14.55
CA CYS A 51 -0.78 -0.70 -14.92
C CYS A 51 -1.79 -1.23 -15.96
N SER A 52 -3.01 -0.68 -15.99
CA SER A 52 -4.09 -1.23 -16.82
C SER A 52 -3.78 -1.30 -18.31
N PRO A 53 -3.05 -0.36 -18.95
CA PRO A 53 -2.70 -0.51 -20.35
C PRO A 53 -1.90 -1.79 -20.63
N ASP A 54 -0.86 -2.05 -19.83
CA ASP A 54 -0.03 -3.24 -20.00
C ASP A 54 -0.78 -4.52 -19.64
N LEU A 55 -1.62 -4.49 -18.60
CA LEU A 55 -2.37 -5.65 -18.14
C LEU A 55 -3.52 -6.05 -19.09
N LEU A 56 -4.19 -5.07 -19.70
CA LEU A 56 -5.37 -5.31 -20.55
C LEU A 56 -5.04 -5.54 -22.02
N PHE A 57 -3.98 -4.92 -22.51
CA PHE A 57 -3.55 -5.07 -23.90
C PHE A 57 -2.38 -6.05 -24.07
N GLY A 58 -1.63 -6.32 -23.01
CA GLY A 58 -0.39 -7.11 -23.06
C GLY A 58 0.84 -6.26 -23.32
N PHE A 59 2.00 -6.73 -22.83
CA PHE A 59 3.26 -5.99 -22.89
C PHE A 59 3.79 -5.79 -24.32
N ASP A 60 3.45 -6.68 -25.24
CA ASP A 60 3.89 -6.65 -26.65
C ASP A 60 2.88 -5.98 -27.59
N SER A 61 1.79 -5.43 -27.05
CA SER A 61 0.78 -4.76 -27.86
C SER A 61 1.26 -3.42 -28.42
N ASP A 62 0.56 -2.94 -29.46
CA ASP A 62 0.85 -1.66 -30.12
C ASP A 62 0.87 -0.50 -29.11
N VAL A 63 2.01 0.19 -29.02
CA VAL A 63 2.22 1.31 -28.10
C VAL A 63 1.26 2.48 -28.35
N THR A 64 0.71 2.61 -29.57
CA THR A 64 -0.28 3.65 -29.89
C THR A 64 -1.62 3.42 -29.20
N GLN A 65 -1.93 2.16 -28.86
CA GLN A 65 -3.13 1.75 -28.15
C GLN A 65 -2.88 1.46 -26.66
N ARG A 66 -1.66 1.04 -26.31
CA ARG A 66 -1.27 0.69 -24.95
C ARG A 66 -1.06 1.92 -24.05
N ASN A 67 -2.13 2.66 -23.85
CA ASN A 67 -2.18 3.86 -23.01
C ASN A 67 -3.57 4.04 -22.43
N ILE A 68 -3.73 5.03 -21.53
CA ILE A 68 -5.01 5.25 -20.83
C ILE A 68 -6.15 5.67 -21.76
N VAL A 69 -5.86 6.30 -22.87
CA VAL A 69 -6.88 6.67 -23.88
C VAL A 69 -7.39 5.40 -24.57
N GLY A 70 -6.49 4.50 -24.94
CA GLY A 70 -6.85 3.18 -25.46
C GLY A 70 -7.68 2.36 -24.49
N VAL A 71 -7.31 2.36 -23.18
CA VAL A 71 -8.11 1.70 -22.15
C VAL A 71 -9.51 2.32 -22.05
N ALA A 72 -9.63 3.64 -22.07
CA ALA A 72 -10.93 4.31 -22.02
C ALA A 72 -11.80 3.99 -23.26
N ALA A 73 -11.19 3.81 -24.41
CA ALA A 73 -11.89 3.45 -25.66
C ALA A 73 -12.34 1.98 -25.67
N ALA A 74 -11.42 1.05 -25.32
CA ALA A 74 -11.69 -0.39 -25.39
C ALA A 74 -12.42 -0.94 -24.14
N HIS A 75 -12.20 -0.34 -22.97
CA HIS A 75 -12.73 -0.78 -21.67
C HIS A 75 -13.33 0.37 -20.88
N PRO A 76 -14.37 1.09 -21.39
CA PRO A 76 -14.89 2.32 -20.79
C PRO A 76 -15.39 2.15 -19.37
N GLU A 77 -16.04 1.02 -19.04
CA GLU A 77 -16.53 0.75 -17.69
C GLU A 77 -15.39 0.52 -16.68
N ILE A 78 -14.31 -0.14 -17.08
CA ILE A 78 -13.12 -0.32 -16.22
C ILE A 78 -12.47 1.03 -15.96
N ALA A 79 -12.26 1.83 -16.99
CA ALA A 79 -11.70 3.18 -16.87
C ALA A 79 -12.54 4.08 -15.96
N LYS A 80 -13.87 4.08 -16.14
CA LYS A 80 -14.83 4.84 -15.33
C LYS A 80 -14.77 4.46 -13.84
N ARG A 81 -14.79 3.14 -13.56
CA ARG A 81 -14.71 2.64 -12.17
C ARG A 81 -13.39 3.04 -11.51
N GLY A 82 -12.28 2.99 -12.24
CA GLY A 82 -10.98 3.45 -11.76
C GLY A 82 -10.98 4.93 -11.37
N VAL A 83 -11.57 5.79 -12.20
CA VAL A 83 -11.75 7.22 -11.91
C VAL A 83 -12.60 7.43 -10.65
N LEU A 84 -13.72 6.71 -10.52
CA LEU A 84 -14.63 6.84 -9.38
C LEU A 84 -14.02 6.35 -8.07
N LEU A 85 -13.30 5.22 -8.08
CA LEU A 85 -12.55 4.72 -6.92
C LEU A 85 -11.50 5.75 -6.44
N ARG A 86 -10.72 6.28 -7.39
CA ARG A 86 -9.76 7.34 -7.08
C ARG A 86 -10.42 8.61 -6.53
N LYS A 87 -11.52 9.05 -7.18
CA LYS A 87 -12.30 10.22 -6.73
C LYS A 87 -12.80 10.04 -5.30
N PHE A 88 -13.33 8.87 -4.96
CA PHE A 88 -13.80 8.59 -3.61
C PHE A 88 -12.68 8.69 -2.56
N GLY A 89 -11.51 8.08 -2.81
CA GLY A 89 -10.37 8.21 -1.92
C GLY A 89 -9.90 9.66 -1.75
N GLN A 90 -9.90 10.46 -2.83
CA GLN A 90 -9.61 11.89 -2.78
C GLN A 90 -10.68 12.68 -2.01
N GLU A 91 -11.93 12.27 -2.06
CA GLU A 91 -13.01 12.90 -1.30
C GLU A 91 -12.88 12.62 0.20
N VAL A 92 -12.53 11.38 0.58
CA VAL A 92 -12.18 11.04 1.97
C VAL A 92 -11.03 11.95 2.48
N ILE A 93 -9.99 12.15 1.66
CA ILE A 93 -8.89 13.06 2.02
C ILE A 93 -9.41 14.49 2.16
N ARG A 94 -10.25 14.97 1.26
CA ARG A 94 -10.78 16.33 1.29
C ARG A 94 -11.55 16.62 2.58
N VAL A 95 -12.43 15.73 2.99
CA VAL A 95 -13.25 15.94 4.20
C VAL A 95 -12.44 15.79 5.49
N THR A 96 -11.34 15.06 5.49
CA THR A 96 -10.48 14.87 6.67
C THR A 96 -9.28 15.82 6.71
N ALA A 97 -8.82 16.33 5.58
CA ALA A 97 -7.60 17.14 5.46
C ALA A 97 -7.81 18.52 4.79
N GLY A 98 -9.05 18.84 4.40
CA GLY A 98 -9.43 20.12 3.80
C GLY A 98 -9.15 20.25 2.30
N LYS A 99 -8.26 19.43 1.72
CA LYS A 99 -7.90 19.43 0.30
C LYS A 99 -7.76 18.00 -0.21
N ARG A 100 -8.04 17.77 -1.50
CA ARG A 100 -7.85 16.45 -2.13
C ARG A 100 -6.38 16.06 -2.29
N VAL A 101 -5.51 17.03 -2.44
CA VAL A 101 -4.06 16.86 -2.57
C VAL A 101 -3.37 17.88 -1.66
N HIS A 102 -2.27 17.49 -1.03
CA HIS A 102 -1.53 18.32 -0.08
C HIS A 102 -2.38 18.87 1.08
N GLY A 103 -3.25 18.00 1.61
CA GLY A 103 -4.05 18.33 2.79
C GLY A 103 -3.18 18.55 4.03
N THR A 104 -3.68 19.33 4.96
CA THR A 104 -2.99 19.70 6.21
C THR A 104 -3.80 19.28 7.44
N GLY A 105 -4.55 18.19 7.34
CA GLY A 105 -5.49 17.74 8.37
C GLY A 105 -4.85 17.30 9.69
N SER A 106 -3.63 16.77 9.65
CA SER A 106 -2.90 16.38 10.87
C SER A 106 -2.05 17.54 11.36
N VAL A 107 -2.21 17.85 12.63
CA VAL A 107 -1.43 18.87 13.35
C VAL A 107 -0.83 18.23 14.61
N PRO A 108 0.22 18.81 15.20
CA PRO A 108 0.79 18.31 16.45
C PRO A 108 -0.29 18.10 17.51
N GLY A 109 -0.36 16.90 18.06
CA GLY A 109 -1.34 16.53 19.09
C GLY A 109 -2.76 16.24 18.59
N GLY A 110 -3.03 16.30 17.26
CA GLY A 110 -4.40 16.06 16.82
C GLY A 110 -4.67 16.21 15.32
N VAL A 111 -5.83 16.74 15.05
CA VAL A 111 -6.34 17.12 13.72
C VAL A 111 -6.93 18.52 13.77
N ASN A 112 -6.81 19.26 12.67
CA ASN A 112 -7.30 20.63 12.61
C ASN A 112 -8.76 20.75 12.14
N LYS A 113 -9.40 19.64 11.79
CA LYS A 113 -10.80 19.59 11.34
C LYS A 113 -11.49 18.33 11.84
N ALA A 114 -12.67 18.50 12.41
CA ALA A 114 -13.57 17.38 12.70
C ALA A 114 -14.35 16.99 11.44
N LEU A 115 -14.67 15.71 11.31
CA LEU A 115 -15.61 15.21 10.32
C LEU A 115 -17.03 15.45 10.82
N THR A 116 -17.84 16.16 10.05
CA THR A 116 -19.26 16.37 10.39
C THR A 116 -20.09 15.13 10.05
N ILE A 117 -21.26 15.02 10.68
CA ILE A 117 -22.23 13.95 10.38
C ILE A 117 -22.66 14.00 8.92
N ALA A 118 -22.90 15.19 8.38
CA ALA A 118 -23.29 15.36 6.98
C ALA A 118 -22.19 14.89 6.01
N GLU A 119 -20.92 15.21 6.28
CA GLU A 119 -19.81 14.73 5.45
C GLU A 119 -19.65 13.21 5.53
N ARG A 120 -19.83 12.63 6.73
CA ARG A 120 -19.83 11.17 6.91
C ARG A 120 -20.95 10.52 6.08
N ASP A 121 -22.18 11.03 6.20
CA ASP A 121 -23.35 10.46 5.54
C ASP A 121 -23.24 10.58 4.02
N GLU A 122 -22.64 11.65 3.52
CA GLU A 122 -22.36 11.79 2.10
C GLU A 122 -21.38 10.73 1.59
N LEU A 123 -20.29 10.49 2.32
CA LEU A 123 -19.35 9.41 1.98
C LEU A 123 -20.01 8.03 2.01
N LEU A 124 -20.88 7.78 2.98
CA LEU A 124 -21.51 6.46 3.15
C LEU A 124 -22.42 6.09 1.97
N LYS A 125 -22.95 7.05 1.21
CA LYS A 125 -23.78 6.77 0.04
C LYS A 125 -23.06 5.92 -1.02
N ASP A 126 -21.77 6.12 -1.18
CA ASP A 126 -20.98 5.48 -2.22
C ASP A 126 -20.24 4.21 -1.75
N VAL A 127 -20.11 3.99 -0.43
CA VAL A 127 -19.26 2.92 0.14
C VAL A 127 -19.58 1.54 -0.42
N TYR A 128 -20.88 1.22 -0.59
CA TYR A 128 -21.28 -0.07 -1.16
C TYR A 128 -20.69 -0.29 -2.56
N HIS A 129 -20.81 0.69 -3.43
CA HIS A 129 -20.27 0.61 -4.79
C HIS A 129 -18.74 0.57 -4.80
N ILE A 130 -18.11 1.36 -3.93
CA ILE A 130 -16.64 1.37 -3.80
C ILE A 130 -16.12 -0.02 -3.39
N VAL A 131 -16.74 -0.66 -2.41
CA VAL A 131 -16.38 -2.03 -2.00
C VAL A 131 -16.58 -3.02 -3.14
N GLN A 132 -17.72 -2.94 -3.84
CA GLN A 132 -18.02 -3.85 -4.95
C GLN A 132 -17.01 -3.68 -6.10
N TRP A 133 -16.74 -2.46 -6.54
CA TRP A 133 -15.76 -2.20 -7.61
C TRP A 133 -14.33 -2.58 -7.22
N SER A 134 -13.99 -2.49 -5.95
CA SER A 134 -12.68 -2.99 -5.45
C SER A 134 -12.60 -4.52 -5.55
N ARG A 135 -13.66 -5.25 -5.25
CA ARG A 135 -13.74 -6.71 -5.46
C ARG A 135 -13.66 -7.07 -6.94
N ASP A 136 -14.40 -6.35 -7.78
CA ASP A 136 -14.38 -6.55 -9.24
C ASP A 136 -12.97 -6.35 -9.81
N ALA A 137 -12.19 -5.39 -9.25
CA ALA A 137 -10.80 -5.19 -9.65
C ALA A 137 -9.92 -6.40 -9.30
N VAL A 138 -10.11 -7.01 -8.13
CA VAL A 138 -9.40 -8.24 -7.74
C VAL A 138 -9.76 -9.38 -8.69
N HIS A 139 -11.03 -9.61 -8.98
CA HIS A 139 -11.46 -10.63 -9.93
C HIS A 139 -10.93 -10.37 -11.36
N LEU A 140 -10.85 -9.12 -11.78
CA LEU A 140 -10.27 -8.75 -13.07
C LEU A 140 -8.80 -9.17 -13.14
N ILE A 141 -8.00 -8.87 -12.11
CA ILE A 141 -6.58 -9.22 -12.16
C ILE A 141 -6.34 -10.72 -11.96
N GLN A 142 -7.19 -11.44 -11.24
CA GLN A 142 -7.17 -12.92 -11.21
C GLN A 142 -7.32 -13.47 -12.64
N LYS A 143 -8.34 -12.98 -13.38
CA LYS A 143 -8.56 -13.39 -14.76
C LYS A 143 -7.38 -13.06 -15.68
N VAL A 144 -6.79 -11.88 -15.55
CA VAL A 144 -5.61 -11.48 -16.34
C VAL A 144 -4.41 -12.37 -16.02
N HIS A 145 -4.16 -12.66 -14.74
CA HIS A 145 -3.06 -13.54 -14.33
C HIS A 145 -3.20 -14.95 -14.90
N THR A 146 -4.42 -15.51 -14.92
CA THR A 146 -4.67 -16.87 -15.43
C THR A 146 -4.48 -17.01 -16.93
N GLN A 147 -4.40 -15.91 -17.69
CA GLN A 147 -4.13 -15.93 -19.13
C GLN A 147 -2.66 -16.22 -19.45
N ASP A 148 -1.74 -15.74 -18.63
CA ASP A 148 -0.30 -16.00 -18.76
C ASP A 148 0.40 -16.05 -17.40
N PRO A 149 0.17 -17.10 -16.60
CA PRO A 149 0.79 -17.22 -15.30
C PRO A 149 2.32 -17.37 -15.37
N GLY A 150 2.84 -17.91 -16.47
CA GLY A 150 4.29 -18.04 -16.69
C GLY A 150 4.98 -16.68 -16.73
N LEU A 151 4.49 -15.75 -17.51
CA LEU A 151 5.00 -14.39 -17.60
C LEU A 151 4.95 -13.69 -16.24
N TYR A 152 3.77 -13.67 -15.61
CA TYR A 152 3.57 -12.93 -14.38
C TYR A 152 4.35 -13.47 -13.19
N ASN A 153 4.56 -14.78 -13.13
CA ASN A 153 5.32 -15.40 -12.06
C ASN A 153 6.83 -15.30 -12.25
N SER A 154 7.30 -15.03 -13.46
CA SER A 154 8.73 -14.90 -13.77
C SER A 154 9.21 -13.46 -13.93
N PHE A 155 8.31 -12.50 -14.12
CA PHE A 155 8.68 -11.11 -14.40
C PHE A 155 9.31 -10.42 -13.18
N GLY A 156 10.52 -9.89 -13.39
CA GLY A 156 11.21 -9.06 -12.39
C GLY A 156 11.59 -9.80 -11.12
N ILE A 157 11.80 -11.11 -11.18
CA ILE A 157 12.22 -11.90 -10.02
C ILE A 157 13.61 -11.50 -9.58
N PHE A 158 13.75 -11.19 -8.29
CA PHE A 158 15.02 -11.16 -7.60
C PHE A 158 14.80 -11.48 -6.12
N ARG A 159 15.71 -12.29 -5.56
CA ARG A 159 15.64 -12.64 -4.14
C ARG A 159 16.04 -11.44 -3.30
N SER A 160 15.33 -11.22 -2.22
CA SER A 160 15.64 -10.18 -1.23
C SER A 160 14.89 -10.45 0.07
N ASN A 161 15.28 -9.75 1.11
CA ASN A 161 14.55 -9.71 2.35
C ASN A 161 13.23 -8.89 2.20
N PHE A 162 12.39 -8.89 3.22
CA PHE A 162 11.10 -8.20 3.27
C PHE A 162 10.95 -7.43 4.57
N MET A 163 10.37 -6.24 4.51
CA MET A 163 10.03 -5.46 5.70
C MET A 163 8.67 -4.81 5.57
N SER A 164 7.90 -4.81 6.65
CA SER A 164 6.64 -4.07 6.76
C SER A 164 6.30 -3.73 8.20
N LEU A 165 5.28 -2.89 8.39
CA LEU A 165 4.60 -2.75 9.66
C LEU A 165 3.66 -3.94 9.89
N VAL A 166 3.58 -4.37 11.14
CA VAL A 166 2.59 -5.32 11.62
C VAL A 166 2.00 -4.82 12.94
N GLY A 167 0.73 -5.05 13.15
CA GLY A 167 0.06 -4.76 14.41
C GLY A 167 0.51 -5.68 15.54
N HIS A 168 0.00 -5.43 16.74
CA HIS A 168 0.39 -6.17 17.95
C HIS A 168 0.19 -7.69 17.83
N ASN A 169 -0.86 -8.13 17.15
CA ASN A 169 -1.16 -9.55 16.89
C ASN A 169 -0.55 -10.06 15.57
N GLY A 170 0.34 -9.29 14.94
CA GLY A 170 0.90 -9.59 13.64
C GLY A 170 -0.05 -9.35 12.47
N ASP A 171 -1.19 -8.68 12.70
CA ASP A 171 -2.11 -8.25 11.65
C ASP A 171 -1.50 -7.14 10.78
N LEU A 172 -2.04 -6.99 9.57
CA LEU A 172 -1.65 -5.90 8.68
C LEU A 172 -2.03 -4.56 9.30
N ASP A 173 -1.07 -3.67 9.48
CA ASP A 173 -1.31 -2.29 9.89
C ASP A 173 -0.57 -1.30 8.97
N PHE A 174 -1.20 -0.13 8.73
CA PHE A 174 -0.63 0.94 7.92
C PHE A 174 -0.26 2.19 8.74
N TYR A 175 -0.61 2.22 10.02
CA TYR A 175 -0.50 3.44 10.81
C TYR A 175 0.12 3.23 12.19
N HIS A 176 -0.36 2.25 12.94
CA HIS A 176 0.18 1.83 14.24
C HIS A 176 0.70 0.41 14.12
N GLY A 177 1.97 0.23 14.18
CA GLY A 177 2.56 -1.08 14.11
C GLY A 177 4.02 -1.02 14.50
N THR A 178 4.61 -2.19 14.62
CA THR A 178 6.03 -2.39 14.79
C THR A 178 6.64 -2.90 13.49
N LEU A 179 7.93 -2.73 13.33
CA LEU A 179 8.64 -3.27 12.18
C LEU A 179 8.83 -4.78 12.34
N ARG A 180 8.50 -5.51 11.31
CA ARG A 180 8.85 -6.92 11.12
C ARG A 180 9.63 -7.08 9.85
N ALA A 181 10.72 -7.85 9.92
CA ALA A 181 11.51 -8.23 8.76
C ALA A 181 11.67 -9.74 8.67
N ARG A 182 11.62 -10.26 7.44
CA ARG A 182 11.93 -11.64 7.10
C ARG A 182 13.07 -11.68 6.07
N ASP A 183 13.88 -12.72 6.13
CA ASP A 183 14.87 -12.99 5.11
C ASP A 183 14.24 -13.54 3.83
N ASP A 184 15.05 -13.79 2.84
CA ASP A 184 14.66 -14.32 1.54
C ASP A 184 14.12 -15.77 1.58
N ASN A 185 14.24 -16.45 2.72
CA ASN A 185 13.69 -17.78 2.97
C ASN A 185 12.44 -17.74 3.90
N GLY A 186 12.02 -16.54 4.32
CA GLY A 186 10.85 -16.34 5.17
C GLY A 186 11.14 -16.40 6.68
N LYS A 187 12.39 -16.60 7.09
CA LYS A 187 12.76 -16.60 8.51
C LYS A 187 12.73 -15.17 9.04
N ILE A 188 12.20 -14.98 10.24
CA ILE A 188 12.19 -13.68 10.91
C ILE A 188 13.62 -13.24 11.24
N ILE A 189 14.00 -12.05 10.77
CA ILE A 189 15.24 -11.36 11.10
C ILE A 189 15.07 -10.57 12.39
N PHE A 190 13.96 -9.81 12.46
CA PHE A 190 13.50 -9.12 13.67
C PHE A 190 11.98 -8.94 13.63
N ASP A 191 11.37 -8.79 14.81
CA ASP A 191 9.94 -8.60 15.01
C ASP A 191 9.68 -7.69 16.21
N GLY A 192 8.53 -7.02 16.20
CA GLY A 192 8.13 -6.16 17.31
C GLY A 192 9.02 -4.92 17.52
N VAL A 193 9.80 -4.53 16.51
CA VAL A 193 10.71 -3.38 16.62
C VAL A 193 9.93 -2.08 16.53
N ASP A 194 10.04 -1.25 17.55
CA ASP A 194 9.57 0.12 17.50
C ASP A 194 10.32 0.89 16.40
N TYR A 195 9.58 1.45 15.45
CA TYR A 195 10.16 2.21 14.34
C TYR A 195 10.97 3.44 14.79
N GLN A 196 10.78 3.93 16.02
CA GLN A 196 11.60 5.00 16.60
C GLN A 196 13.06 4.58 16.80
N HIS A 197 13.32 3.28 16.85
CA HIS A 197 14.65 2.69 17.01
C HIS A 197 15.15 1.99 15.74
N TYR A 198 14.61 2.38 14.57
CA TYR A 198 14.99 1.80 13.28
C TYR A 198 16.51 1.85 13.03
N ASP A 199 17.16 2.87 13.51
CA ASP A 199 18.61 3.09 13.38
C ASP A 199 19.47 1.98 13.99
N LYS A 200 18.94 1.19 14.92
CA LYS A 200 19.62 0.00 15.47
C LYS A 200 19.63 -1.18 14.49
N TYR A 201 18.68 -1.22 13.56
CA TYR A 201 18.43 -2.37 12.67
C TYR A 201 18.73 -2.05 11.20
N ILE A 202 18.59 -0.79 10.81
CA ILE A 202 18.72 -0.35 9.44
C ILE A 202 19.84 0.67 9.33
N GLU A 203 20.62 0.55 8.29
CA GLU A 203 21.66 1.49 7.90
C GLU A 203 21.47 1.87 6.42
N GLU A 204 21.99 3.02 6.02
CA GLU A 204 21.85 3.52 4.66
C GLU A 204 23.24 3.67 4.01
N GLU A 205 23.41 3.10 2.84
CA GLU A 205 24.59 3.33 2.01
C GLU A 205 24.38 4.56 1.11
N VAL A 206 25.40 5.41 1.04
CA VAL A 206 25.43 6.57 0.15
C VAL A 206 26.28 6.24 -1.07
N ARG A 207 25.79 6.58 -2.26
CA ARG A 207 26.50 6.40 -3.54
C ARG A 207 26.72 7.76 -4.21
N PRO A 208 27.90 8.04 -4.75
CA PRO A 208 28.23 9.36 -5.31
C PRO A 208 27.43 9.73 -6.57
N TRP A 209 26.85 8.75 -7.23
CA TRP A 209 26.06 8.92 -8.46
C TRP A 209 24.55 9.09 -8.21
N SER A 210 24.08 9.03 -6.94
CA SER A 210 22.66 9.06 -6.62
C SER A 210 22.39 9.93 -5.39
N TYR A 211 21.29 10.69 -5.44
CA TYR A 211 20.72 11.35 -4.27
C TYR A 211 19.93 10.39 -3.37
N MET A 212 19.60 9.20 -3.86
CA MET A 212 18.89 8.18 -3.08
C MET A 212 19.84 7.51 -2.09
N LYS A 213 19.28 7.16 -0.95
CA LYS A 213 19.92 6.28 0.03
C LYS A 213 19.54 4.83 -0.26
N PHE A 214 20.44 3.91 0.07
CA PHE A 214 20.26 2.48 -0.14
C PHE A 214 20.20 1.78 1.21
N PRO A 215 18.98 1.62 1.80
CA PRO A 215 18.85 1.03 3.13
C PRO A 215 19.05 -0.48 3.10
N PHE A 216 19.68 -0.99 4.16
CA PHE A 216 19.92 -2.41 4.36
C PHE A 216 19.84 -2.79 5.85
N PHE A 217 19.59 -4.07 6.13
CA PHE A 217 19.60 -4.59 7.50
C PHE A 217 21.04 -4.74 8.00
N LYS A 218 21.37 -4.07 9.10
CA LYS A 218 22.72 -4.08 9.70
C LYS A 218 23.22 -5.48 10.02
N SER A 219 22.34 -6.35 10.54
CA SER A 219 22.69 -7.72 10.92
C SER A 219 23.09 -8.62 9.75
N ILE A 220 22.72 -8.23 8.51
CA ILE A 220 23.04 -8.99 7.30
C ILE A 220 24.15 -8.30 6.49
N GLY A 221 24.28 -6.98 6.61
CA GLY A 221 25.27 -6.18 5.88
C GLY A 221 24.79 -5.73 4.50
N LYS A 222 25.55 -4.81 3.91
CA LYS A 222 25.14 -4.09 2.69
C LYS A 222 25.01 -4.96 1.43
N GLU A 223 25.71 -6.09 1.38
CA GLU A 223 25.72 -6.96 0.19
C GLU A 223 24.43 -7.78 0.05
N HIS A 224 23.80 -8.12 1.17
CA HIS A 224 22.62 -9.00 1.20
C HIS A 224 21.48 -8.49 2.07
N GLY A 225 21.67 -7.37 2.77
CA GLY A 225 20.71 -6.83 3.74
C GLY A 225 19.60 -5.96 3.14
N TRP A 226 19.61 -5.69 1.85
CA TRP A 226 18.54 -4.93 1.19
C TRP A 226 17.23 -5.70 1.12
N TYR A 227 16.12 -4.97 1.05
CA TYR A 227 14.80 -5.55 1.28
C TYR A 227 13.71 -4.91 0.42
N LYS A 228 12.68 -5.69 0.16
CA LYS A 228 11.43 -5.21 -0.44
C LYS A 228 10.51 -4.64 0.63
N VAL A 229 9.76 -3.63 0.26
CA VAL A 229 8.61 -3.07 0.99
C VAL A 229 7.38 -3.10 0.07
N GLY A 230 6.25 -2.61 0.53
CA GLY A 230 5.04 -2.52 -0.28
C GLY A 230 4.16 -3.77 -0.22
N PRO A 231 3.23 -3.97 -1.18
CA PRO A 231 2.20 -5.01 -1.08
C PRO A 231 2.75 -6.41 -0.87
N LEU A 232 3.75 -6.83 -1.65
CA LEU A 232 4.34 -8.16 -1.52
C LEU A 232 4.93 -8.40 -0.13
N ALA A 233 5.70 -7.44 0.40
CA ALA A 233 6.29 -7.55 1.73
C ALA A 233 5.22 -7.56 2.83
N ARG A 234 4.19 -6.73 2.71
CA ARG A 234 3.09 -6.68 3.68
C ARG A 234 2.33 -8.00 3.77
N VAL A 235 1.96 -8.58 2.63
CA VAL A 235 1.24 -9.86 2.59
C VAL A 235 2.09 -11.00 3.16
N GLN A 236 3.39 -11.01 2.89
CA GLN A 236 4.30 -12.03 3.42
C GLN A 236 4.61 -11.88 4.91
N ASN A 237 4.62 -10.65 5.42
CA ASN A 237 4.98 -10.39 6.81
C ASN A 237 3.80 -10.50 7.78
N CYS A 238 2.57 -10.14 7.37
CA CYS A 238 1.43 -10.19 8.28
C CYS A 238 0.90 -11.62 8.49
N ASN A 239 0.37 -11.87 9.68
CA ASN A 239 -0.24 -13.14 10.04
C ASN A 239 -1.72 -13.18 9.63
N GLN A 240 -2.37 -12.02 9.55
CA GLN A 240 -3.78 -11.86 9.19
C GLN A 240 -4.10 -10.46 8.68
N ILE A 241 -5.23 -10.33 8.00
CA ILE A 241 -5.81 -9.05 7.58
C ILE A 241 -7.22 -8.94 8.16
N SER A 242 -7.54 -7.81 8.77
CA SER A 242 -8.79 -7.61 9.53
C SER A 242 -10.08 -7.61 8.68
N THR A 243 -9.99 -7.44 7.36
CA THR A 243 -11.13 -7.45 6.45
C THR A 243 -11.32 -8.81 5.81
N PRO A 244 -12.56 -9.41 5.83
CA PRO A 244 -12.76 -10.80 5.43
C PRO A 244 -12.31 -11.14 4.02
N PHE A 245 -12.59 -10.28 3.04
CA PHE A 245 -12.19 -10.53 1.66
C PHE A 245 -10.66 -10.47 1.49
N ALA A 246 -9.99 -9.47 2.07
CA ALA A 246 -8.54 -9.38 1.99
C ALA A 246 -7.83 -10.50 2.75
N GLU A 247 -8.41 -11.00 3.84
CA GLU A 247 -7.89 -12.18 4.55
C GLU A 247 -8.07 -13.47 3.72
N HIS A 248 -9.16 -13.60 2.99
CA HIS A 248 -9.34 -14.69 2.03
C HIS A 248 -8.22 -14.67 0.98
N GLU A 249 -7.98 -13.52 0.36
CA GLU A 249 -6.92 -13.33 -0.62
C GLU A 249 -5.52 -13.60 -0.03
N ARG A 250 -5.26 -13.18 1.22
CA ARG A 250 -3.99 -13.49 1.90
C ARG A 250 -3.80 -14.99 2.10
N LYS A 251 -4.84 -15.71 2.48
CA LYS A 251 -4.76 -17.18 2.62
C LYS A 251 -4.46 -17.86 1.29
N GLU A 252 -5.13 -17.46 0.22
CA GLU A 252 -4.82 -17.95 -1.13
C GLU A 252 -3.37 -17.67 -1.51
N PHE A 253 -2.84 -16.48 -1.18
CA PHE A 253 -1.44 -16.17 -1.40
C PHE A 253 -0.49 -17.11 -0.65
N VAL A 254 -0.76 -17.40 0.62
CA VAL A 254 0.07 -18.31 1.43
C VAL A 254 0.02 -19.73 0.87
N ASP A 255 -1.16 -20.20 0.48
CA ASP A 255 -1.34 -21.52 -0.12
C ASP A 255 -0.61 -21.62 -1.46
N TYR A 256 -0.74 -20.60 -2.31
CA TYR A 256 -0.04 -20.50 -3.58
C TYR A 256 1.49 -20.47 -3.42
N ALA A 257 1.99 -19.80 -2.40
CA ALA A 257 3.41 -19.70 -2.08
C ALA A 257 4.01 -21.03 -1.60
N GLY A 258 3.19 -21.99 -1.16
CA GLY A 258 3.64 -23.33 -0.76
C GLY A 258 4.60 -23.32 0.43
N GLY A 259 4.48 -22.34 1.33
CA GLY A 259 5.32 -22.19 2.52
C GLY A 259 6.69 -21.51 2.29
N SER A 260 6.98 -21.09 1.07
CA SER A 260 8.21 -20.32 0.75
C SER A 260 7.86 -18.90 0.30
N PRO A 261 8.69 -17.88 0.57
CA PRO A 261 8.44 -16.54 0.11
C PRO A 261 8.38 -16.43 -1.42
N LEU A 262 7.43 -15.65 -1.93
CA LEU A 262 7.39 -15.27 -3.33
C LEU A 262 8.26 -14.03 -3.57
N HIS A 263 9.07 -14.07 -4.61
CA HIS A 263 10.00 -12.99 -4.95
C HIS A 263 9.62 -12.20 -6.19
N ALA A 264 8.70 -12.72 -7.01
CA ALA A 264 8.20 -12.04 -8.19
C ALA A 264 7.26 -10.89 -7.77
N PRO A 265 7.56 -9.63 -8.14
CA PRO A 265 6.73 -8.48 -7.75
C PRO A 265 5.36 -8.49 -8.44
N LEU A 266 5.20 -9.26 -9.50
CA LEU A 266 3.95 -9.46 -10.20
C LEU A 266 3.36 -10.86 -9.95
N ALA A 267 3.94 -11.63 -9.01
CA ALA A 267 3.41 -12.94 -8.66
C ALA A 267 1.98 -12.81 -8.16
N TYR A 268 1.09 -13.42 -8.90
CA TYR A 268 -0.34 -13.45 -8.62
C TYR A 268 -0.98 -12.05 -8.43
N HIS A 269 -2.28 -11.99 -8.24
CA HIS A 269 -3.04 -10.74 -8.16
C HIS A 269 -2.86 -9.96 -6.84
N TRP A 270 -2.35 -10.58 -5.78
CA TRP A 270 -2.21 -9.94 -4.46
C TRP A 270 -1.21 -8.79 -4.40
N THR A 271 -0.28 -8.73 -5.34
CA THR A 271 0.82 -7.75 -5.31
C THR A 271 0.64 -6.60 -6.30
N ARG A 272 -0.49 -6.50 -6.93
CA ARG A 272 -0.79 -5.52 -7.99
C ARG A 272 -1.77 -4.45 -7.63
#